data_13b3375c055f94fa241857546628c8d3
#
_entry.id   13b3375c055f94fa241857546628c8d3
#
_cell.length_a   1.000
_cell.length_b   1.000
_cell.length_c   1.000
_cell.angle_alpha   90.00
_cell.angle_beta   90.00
_cell.angle_gamma   90.00
#
_symmetry.space_group_name_H-M   'P 1'
#
loop_
_entity.id
_entity.type
_entity.pdbx_description
1 polymer ?
#
loop_
_entity_poly.entity_id
_entity_poly.type
_entity_poly.pdbx_seq_one_letter_code
_entity_poly.pdbx_strand_id
1 'polypeptide(L)'
;MHIKFKWLSFGSLSLVYATMIMGVYLSSIHKSLSCPDWPLCPNGLFRLPEQGYIIEYIHRIFVILAASMIYITAIFAYLKLKNMQRLTILASVLVTIQILIGALVVTTKLELMFVSIHLPVGVALFGITLLTFLFFLRKTSTSTMYK
;
A
#
# COMPACT_ATOMS: atom_id res chain seq x y z
N MET A 1 -13.27 15.62 13.27
CA MET A 1 -12.42 14.41 13.53
C MET A 1 -12.78 13.27 12.58
N HIS A 2 -14.04 12.84 12.54
CA HIS A 2 -14.50 11.72 11.69
C HIS A 2 -14.23 11.91 10.19
N ILE A 3 -14.42 13.11 9.66
CA ILE A 3 -14.22 13.40 8.24
C ILE A 3 -12.76 13.18 7.80
N LYS A 4 -11.81 13.58 8.66
CA LYS A 4 -10.37 13.40 8.36
C LYS A 4 -9.99 11.92 8.27
N PHE A 5 -10.43 11.10 9.22
CA PHE A 5 -10.15 9.66 9.20
C PHE A 5 -10.81 8.97 8.00
N LYS A 6 -12.02 9.38 7.61
CA LYS A 6 -12.70 8.87 6.42
C LYS A 6 -11.83 9.04 5.16
N TRP A 7 -11.30 10.25 4.95
CA TRP A 7 -10.48 10.53 3.79
C TRP A 7 -9.10 9.86 3.85
N LEU A 8 -8.49 9.76 5.04
CA LEU A 8 -7.24 9.04 5.24
C LEU A 8 -7.40 7.56 4.93
N SER A 9 -8.42 6.91 5.48
CA SER A 9 -8.66 5.47 5.23
C SER A 9 -9.08 5.19 3.79
N PHE A 10 -9.88 6.07 3.17
CA PHE A 10 -10.21 5.98 1.75
C PHE A 10 -8.99 6.16 0.86
N GLY A 11 -8.14 7.14 1.15
CA GLY A 11 -6.89 7.36 0.42
C GLY A 11 -5.93 6.19 0.53
N SER A 12 -5.78 5.59 1.74
CA SER A 12 -5.00 4.37 1.94
C SER A 12 -5.51 3.22 1.08
N LEU A 13 -6.83 2.98 1.09
CA LEU A 13 -7.47 1.93 0.30
C LEU A 13 -7.26 2.14 -1.21
N SER A 14 -7.48 3.36 -1.70
CA SER A 14 -7.34 3.70 -3.11
C SER A 14 -5.90 3.55 -3.61
N LEU A 15 -4.92 3.99 -2.81
CA LEU A 15 -3.51 3.86 -3.15
C LEU A 15 -3.04 2.40 -3.14
N VAL A 16 -3.48 1.59 -2.17
CA VAL A 16 -3.19 0.15 -2.15
C VAL A 16 -3.75 -0.52 -3.40
N TYR A 17 -5.00 -0.22 -3.77
CA TYR A 17 -5.64 -0.77 -4.97
C TYR A 17 -4.90 -0.37 -6.25
N ALA A 18 -4.57 0.92 -6.39
CA ALA A 18 -3.78 1.41 -7.53
C ALA A 18 -2.40 0.73 -7.62
N THR A 19 -1.73 0.55 -6.48
CA THR A 19 -0.43 -0.15 -6.41
C THR A 19 -0.56 -1.61 -6.86
N MET A 20 -1.63 -2.30 -6.48
CA MET A 20 -1.90 -3.68 -6.92
C MET A 20 -2.11 -3.76 -8.42
N ILE A 21 -2.93 -2.88 -9.01
CA ILE A 21 -3.14 -2.83 -10.47
C ILE A 21 -1.82 -2.61 -11.19
N MET A 22 -1.02 -1.66 -10.73
CA MET A 22 0.29 -1.37 -11.32
C MET A 22 1.24 -2.57 -11.22
N GLY A 23 1.24 -3.29 -10.09
CA GLY A 23 2.05 -4.48 -9.90
C GLY A 23 1.66 -5.62 -10.86
N VAL A 24 0.36 -5.88 -11.02
CA VAL A 24 -0.14 -6.87 -11.98
C VAL A 24 0.21 -6.45 -13.42
N TYR A 25 0.02 -5.18 -13.77
CA TYR A 25 0.38 -4.68 -15.08
C TYR A 25 1.88 -4.85 -15.37
N LEU A 26 2.74 -4.51 -14.41
CA LEU A 26 4.18 -4.66 -14.51
C LEU A 26 4.58 -6.12 -14.79
N SER A 27 3.97 -7.05 -14.08
CA SER A 27 4.19 -8.49 -14.25
C SER A 27 3.73 -8.96 -15.63
N SER A 28 2.57 -8.49 -16.10
CA SER A 28 1.99 -8.90 -17.39
C SER A 28 2.81 -8.46 -18.61
N ILE A 29 3.50 -7.32 -18.51
CA ILE A 29 4.38 -6.82 -19.58
C ILE A 29 5.86 -7.23 -19.43
N HIS A 30 6.15 -8.14 -18.48
CA HIS A 30 7.52 -8.62 -18.17
C HIS A 30 8.53 -7.51 -17.87
N LYS A 31 8.09 -6.43 -17.18
CA LYS A 31 8.92 -5.28 -16.80
C LYS A 31 9.21 -5.18 -15.31
N SER A 32 8.96 -6.26 -14.54
CA SER A 32 9.12 -6.29 -13.08
C SER A 32 10.57 -6.20 -12.57
N LEU A 33 11.56 -6.24 -13.46
CA LEU A 33 12.98 -6.05 -13.17
C LEU A 33 13.60 -4.98 -14.09
N SER A 34 12.79 -4.03 -14.56
CA SER A 34 13.34 -2.96 -15.39
C SER A 34 14.29 -2.06 -14.59
N CYS A 35 14.03 -1.82 -13.30
CA CYS A 35 14.94 -1.09 -12.41
C CYS A 35 15.89 -2.06 -11.69
N PRO A 36 17.20 -2.01 -11.97
CA PRO A 36 18.16 -2.94 -11.36
C PRO A 36 18.41 -2.66 -9.87
N ASP A 37 18.22 -1.42 -9.42
CA ASP A 37 18.53 -0.99 -8.07
C ASP A 37 17.27 -0.97 -7.17
N TRP A 38 17.48 -1.10 -5.87
CA TRP A 38 16.45 -0.97 -4.85
C TRP A 38 16.99 -0.05 -3.72
N PRO A 39 16.20 0.83 -3.12
CA PRO A 39 14.73 0.98 -3.25
C PRO A 39 14.26 1.78 -4.46
N LEU A 40 15.11 2.55 -5.10
CA LEU A 40 14.76 3.43 -6.22
C LEU A 40 15.41 2.95 -7.52
N CYS A 41 14.85 3.41 -8.64
CA CYS A 41 15.49 3.21 -9.94
C CYS A 41 16.75 4.08 -10.10
N PRO A 42 17.65 3.78 -11.05
CA PRO A 42 18.76 4.64 -11.39
C PRO A 42 18.30 6.10 -11.60
N ASN A 43 19.07 7.06 -11.14
CA ASN A 43 18.77 8.50 -11.11
C ASN A 43 17.92 8.98 -9.91
N GLY A 44 17.52 8.10 -8.97
CA GLY A 44 16.85 8.47 -7.71
C GLY A 44 15.41 8.93 -7.86
N LEU A 45 14.90 9.62 -6.82
CA LEU A 45 13.49 10.01 -6.72
C LEU A 45 13.13 11.24 -7.55
N PHE A 46 14.10 12.12 -7.83
CA PHE A 46 13.82 13.45 -8.38
C PHE A 46 14.13 13.60 -9.86
N ARG A 47 14.64 12.58 -10.50
CA ARG A 47 14.87 12.56 -11.95
C ARG A 47 14.02 11.47 -12.58
N LEU A 48 13.33 11.83 -13.67
CA LEU A 48 12.59 10.84 -14.45
C LEU A 48 13.58 9.79 -14.98
N PRO A 49 13.30 8.51 -14.77
CA PRO A 49 14.13 7.45 -15.29
C PRO A 49 14.01 7.37 -16.83
N GLU A 50 14.95 6.68 -17.45
CA GLU A 50 14.84 6.35 -18.88
C GLU A 50 13.53 5.60 -19.18
N GLN A 51 13.06 5.70 -20.41
CA GLN A 51 11.74 5.16 -20.83
C GLN A 51 11.52 3.69 -20.44
N GLY A 52 12.59 2.88 -20.41
CA GLY A 52 12.50 1.47 -19.99
C GLY A 52 12.10 1.23 -18.55
N TYR A 53 12.34 2.19 -17.66
CA TYR A 53 12.15 2.06 -16.19
C TYR A 53 10.89 2.76 -15.67
N ILE A 54 10.22 3.57 -16.50
CA ILE A 54 9.13 4.47 -16.08
C ILE A 54 8.04 3.72 -15.32
N ILE A 55 7.59 2.58 -15.80
CA ILE A 55 6.43 1.88 -15.23
C ILE A 55 6.76 1.31 -13.84
N GLU A 56 7.94 0.69 -13.69
CA GLU A 56 8.38 0.20 -12.38
C GLU A 56 8.66 1.35 -11.41
N TYR A 57 9.22 2.45 -11.90
CA TYR A 57 9.42 3.66 -11.11
C TYR A 57 8.08 4.21 -10.57
N ILE A 58 7.06 4.33 -11.42
CA ILE A 58 5.72 4.78 -11.01
C ILE A 58 5.13 3.83 -9.97
N HIS A 59 5.26 2.50 -10.17
CA HIS A 59 4.81 1.52 -9.18
C HIS A 59 5.47 1.75 -7.81
N ARG A 60 6.78 1.98 -7.76
CA ARG A 60 7.50 2.26 -6.51
C ARG A 60 7.06 3.57 -5.85
N ILE A 61 6.77 4.61 -6.64
CA ILE A 61 6.17 5.86 -6.10
C ILE A 61 4.81 5.57 -5.46
N PHE A 62 3.94 4.80 -6.11
CA PHE A 62 2.67 4.39 -5.52
C PHE A 62 2.85 3.60 -4.22
N VAL A 63 3.85 2.72 -4.14
CA VAL A 63 4.20 2.00 -2.90
C VAL A 63 4.56 2.98 -1.78
N ILE A 64 5.41 3.97 -2.06
CA ILE A 64 5.81 4.97 -1.06
C ILE A 64 4.59 5.78 -0.59
N LEU A 65 3.75 6.23 -1.51
CA LEU A 65 2.54 7.00 -1.18
C LEU A 65 1.54 6.16 -0.37
N ALA A 66 1.31 4.90 -0.76
CA ALA A 66 0.42 3.99 -0.05
C ALA A 66 0.91 3.70 1.37
N ALA A 67 2.19 3.38 1.53
CA ALA A 67 2.79 3.15 2.84
C ALA A 67 2.70 4.39 3.73
N SER A 68 3.07 5.56 3.21
CA SER A 68 2.97 6.83 3.94
C SER A 68 1.55 7.10 4.40
N MET A 69 0.55 6.91 3.54
CA MET A 69 -0.85 7.13 3.87
C MET A 69 -1.35 6.13 4.93
N ILE A 70 -0.95 4.85 4.86
CA ILE A 70 -1.28 3.82 5.86
C ILE A 70 -0.69 4.21 7.23
N TYR A 71 0.60 4.59 7.29
CA TYR A 71 1.22 5.00 8.55
C TYR A 71 0.58 6.26 9.14
N ILE A 72 0.28 7.26 8.32
CA ILE A 72 -0.45 8.46 8.78
C ILE A 72 -1.82 8.08 9.32
N THR A 73 -2.55 7.19 8.65
CA THR A 73 -3.85 6.68 9.09
C THR A 73 -3.73 5.94 10.44
N ALA A 74 -2.69 5.12 10.60
CA ALA A 74 -2.45 4.40 11.85
C ALA A 74 -2.09 5.34 13.01
N ILE A 75 -1.21 6.32 12.78
CA ILE A 75 -0.86 7.32 13.79
C ILE A 75 -2.12 8.12 14.20
N PHE A 76 -2.93 8.56 13.23
CA PHE A 76 -4.18 9.27 13.53
C PHE A 76 -5.15 8.40 14.35
N ALA A 77 -5.31 7.12 13.98
CA ALA A 77 -6.15 6.20 14.73
C ALA A 77 -5.60 5.95 16.14
N TYR A 78 -4.30 5.79 16.29
CA TYR A 78 -3.65 5.60 17.58
C TYR A 78 -3.93 6.77 18.53
N LEU A 79 -3.82 7.99 18.04
CA LEU A 79 -3.99 9.21 18.85
C LEU A 79 -5.46 9.56 19.12
N LYS A 80 -6.40 9.22 18.23
CA LYS A 80 -7.76 9.78 18.24
C LYS A 80 -8.89 8.75 18.16
N LEU A 81 -8.64 7.49 17.78
CA LEU A 81 -9.68 6.51 17.48
C LEU A 81 -9.30 5.09 17.98
N LYS A 82 -9.32 4.88 19.30
CA LYS A 82 -8.93 3.61 19.95
C LYS A 82 -9.52 2.35 19.30
N ASN A 83 -10.75 2.44 18.81
CA ASN A 83 -11.45 1.30 18.20
C ASN A 83 -10.91 0.92 16.80
N MET A 84 -10.16 1.80 16.15
CA MET A 84 -9.55 1.55 14.83
C MET A 84 -8.08 1.13 14.92
N GLN A 85 -7.48 1.23 16.10
CA GLN A 85 -6.04 0.99 16.30
C GLN A 85 -5.61 -0.40 15.81
N ARG A 86 -6.34 -1.46 16.16
CA ARG A 86 -5.94 -2.84 15.81
C ARG A 86 -5.87 -3.04 14.30
N LEU A 87 -6.87 -2.58 13.56
CA LEU A 87 -6.90 -2.72 12.10
C LEU A 87 -5.82 -1.88 11.43
N THR A 88 -5.62 -0.65 11.88
CA THR A 88 -4.61 0.24 11.29
C THR A 88 -3.19 -0.19 11.62
N ILE A 89 -2.92 -0.72 12.82
CA ILE A 89 -1.64 -1.32 13.18
C ILE A 89 -1.37 -2.56 12.32
N LEU A 90 -2.38 -3.44 12.16
CA LEU A 90 -2.23 -4.62 11.30
C LEU A 90 -1.95 -4.23 9.85
N ALA A 91 -2.62 -3.20 9.32
CA ALA A 91 -2.33 -2.66 7.98
C ALA A 91 -0.87 -2.15 7.88
N SER A 92 -0.37 -1.47 8.93
CA SER A 92 1.01 -0.98 8.99
C SER A 92 2.04 -2.12 8.99
N VAL A 93 1.77 -3.18 9.74
CA VAL A 93 2.62 -4.39 9.76
C VAL A 93 2.62 -5.05 8.38
N LEU A 94 1.43 -5.24 7.78
CA LEU A 94 1.32 -5.87 6.46
C LEU A 94 1.99 -5.06 5.35
N VAL A 95 1.89 -3.72 5.34
CA VAL A 95 2.57 -2.91 4.33
C VAL A 95 4.08 -2.98 4.50
N THR A 96 4.60 -3.03 5.74
CA THR A 96 6.03 -3.25 5.99
C THR A 96 6.49 -4.59 5.41
N ILE A 97 5.78 -5.68 5.71
CA ILE A 97 6.07 -7.01 5.18
C ILE A 97 6.01 -7.00 3.65
N GLN A 98 5.00 -6.35 3.07
CA GLN A 98 4.82 -6.25 1.62
C GLN A 98 6.00 -5.56 0.93
N ILE A 99 6.52 -4.47 1.52
CA ILE A 99 7.70 -3.76 1.02
C ILE A 99 8.94 -4.65 1.11
N LEU A 100 9.13 -5.36 2.22
CA LEU A 100 10.27 -6.26 2.39
C LEU A 100 10.25 -7.42 1.39
N ILE A 101 9.08 -8.04 1.18
CA ILE A 101 8.93 -9.09 0.16
C ILE A 101 9.16 -8.51 -1.23
N GLY A 102 8.65 -7.30 -1.53
CA GLY A 102 8.91 -6.61 -2.80
C GLY A 102 10.41 -6.36 -3.04
N ALA A 103 11.16 -6.00 -1.99
CA ALA A 103 12.62 -5.89 -2.07
C ALA A 103 13.27 -7.24 -2.41
N LEU A 104 12.81 -8.33 -1.77
CA LEU A 104 13.31 -9.68 -2.06
C LEU A 104 12.97 -10.10 -3.49
N VAL A 105 11.78 -9.81 -4.01
CA VAL A 105 11.43 -10.08 -5.40
C VAL A 105 12.41 -9.45 -6.38
N VAL A 106 12.83 -8.21 -6.14
CA VAL A 106 13.79 -7.50 -7.00
C VAL A 106 15.20 -8.07 -6.82
N THR A 107 15.67 -8.19 -5.57
CA THR A 107 17.07 -8.61 -5.28
C THR A 107 17.36 -10.06 -5.63
N THR A 108 16.36 -10.93 -5.55
CA THR A 108 16.47 -12.35 -5.95
C THR A 108 16.13 -12.59 -7.43
N LYS A 109 15.90 -11.53 -8.21
CA LYS A 109 15.57 -11.58 -9.65
C LYS A 109 14.35 -12.44 -9.96
N LEU A 110 13.23 -12.17 -9.26
CA LEU A 110 11.94 -12.84 -9.44
C LEU A 110 11.93 -14.31 -9.01
N GLU A 111 12.64 -14.66 -7.96
CA GLU A 111 12.53 -16.01 -7.42
C GLU A 111 11.06 -16.35 -7.12
N LEU A 112 10.60 -17.48 -7.64
CA LEU A 112 9.18 -17.90 -7.65
C LEU A 112 8.55 -17.85 -6.27
N MET A 113 9.28 -18.25 -5.24
CA MET A 113 8.81 -18.26 -3.85
C MET A 113 8.39 -16.85 -3.40
N PHE A 114 9.24 -15.84 -3.60
CA PHE A 114 8.93 -14.47 -3.17
C PHE A 114 7.81 -13.84 -4.00
N VAL A 115 7.79 -14.08 -5.30
CA VAL A 115 6.68 -13.64 -6.17
C VAL A 115 5.35 -14.25 -5.71
N SER A 116 5.35 -15.55 -5.39
CA SER A 116 4.14 -16.28 -4.97
C SER A 116 3.60 -15.81 -3.62
N ILE A 117 4.45 -15.34 -2.71
CA ILE A 117 4.04 -14.81 -1.40
C ILE A 117 3.65 -13.32 -1.51
N HIS A 118 4.29 -12.56 -2.39
CA HIS A 118 4.03 -11.13 -2.55
C HIS A 118 2.56 -10.82 -2.87
N LEU A 119 1.96 -11.56 -3.79
CA LEU A 119 0.58 -11.34 -4.20
C LEU A 119 -0.45 -11.58 -3.08
N PRO A 120 -0.46 -12.73 -2.37
CA PRO A 120 -1.39 -12.96 -1.27
C PRO A 120 -1.26 -11.95 -0.13
N VAL A 121 -0.05 -11.53 0.22
CA VAL A 121 0.15 -10.50 1.24
C VAL A 121 -0.41 -9.16 0.78
N GLY A 122 -0.26 -8.80 -0.49
CA GLY A 122 -0.89 -7.61 -1.08
C GLY A 122 -2.42 -7.66 -1.01
N VAL A 123 -3.02 -8.82 -1.32
CA VAL A 123 -4.47 -9.05 -1.20
C VAL A 123 -4.93 -8.94 0.25
N ALA A 124 -4.18 -9.50 1.20
CA ALA A 124 -4.47 -9.37 2.63
C ALA A 124 -4.40 -7.90 3.09
N LEU A 125 -3.39 -7.15 2.66
CA LEU A 125 -3.26 -5.71 2.94
C LEU A 125 -4.46 -4.93 2.39
N PHE A 126 -4.88 -5.19 1.15
CA PHE A 126 -6.09 -4.61 0.57
C PHE A 126 -7.33 -4.94 1.40
N GLY A 127 -7.51 -6.20 1.78
CA GLY A 127 -8.63 -6.64 2.63
C GLY A 127 -8.69 -5.90 3.97
N ILE A 128 -7.55 -5.74 4.66
CA ILE A 128 -7.47 -5.02 5.95
C ILE A 128 -7.74 -3.52 5.77
N THR A 129 -7.24 -2.89 4.71
CA THR A 129 -7.52 -1.47 4.43
C THR A 129 -9.00 -1.26 4.07
N LEU A 130 -9.60 -2.17 3.32
CA LEU A 130 -11.03 -2.17 3.02
C LEU A 130 -11.88 -2.34 4.30
N LEU A 131 -11.55 -3.32 5.14
CA LEU A 131 -12.22 -3.53 6.41
C LEU A 131 -12.11 -2.29 7.32
N THR A 132 -10.96 -1.65 7.37
CA THR A 132 -10.74 -0.41 8.13
C THR A 132 -11.69 0.68 7.67
N PHE A 133 -11.83 0.88 6.37
CA PHE A 133 -12.72 1.88 5.79
C PHE A 133 -14.20 1.56 6.05
N LEU A 134 -14.65 0.32 5.79
CA LEU A 134 -16.04 -0.10 5.96
C LEU A 134 -16.47 -0.09 7.44
N PHE A 135 -15.61 -0.56 8.35
CA PHE A 135 -15.90 -0.53 9.78
C PHE A 135 -16.08 0.89 10.30
N PHE A 136 -15.25 1.80 9.81
CA PHE A 136 -15.37 3.20 10.17
C PHE A 136 -16.70 3.81 9.66
N LEU A 137 -17.09 3.54 8.41
CA LEU A 137 -18.35 4.03 7.83
C LEU A 137 -19.56 3.52 8.61
N ARG A 138 -19.60 2.21 8.90
CA ARG A 138 -20.70 1.59 9.66
C ARG A 138 -20.87 2.24 11.03
N LYS A 139 -19.77 2.46 11.74
CA LYS A 139 -19.81 3.05 13.07
C LYS A 139 -20.31 4.50 13.05
N THR A 140 -19.96 5.26 12.04
CA THR A 140 -20.40 6.66 11.90
C THR A 140 -21.90 6.72 11.60
N SER A 141 -22.41 5.82 10.77
CA SER A 141 -23.84 5.72 10.43
C SER A 141 -24.71 5.41 11.67
N THR A 142 -24.28 4.46 12.50
CA THR A 142 -25.01 4.08 13.72
C THR A 142 -25.08 5.23 14.72
N SER A 143 -24.01 6.02 14.86
CA SER A 143 -23.97 7.18 15.78
C SER A 143 -24.91 8.32 15.35
N THR A 144 -25.30 8.39 14.07
CA THR A 144 -26.20 9.44 13.55
C THR A 144 -27.66 9.08 13.73
N MET A 145 -28.00 7.80 13.82
CA MET A 145 -29.39 7.33 14.03
C MET A 145 -29.89 7.47 15.48
N TYR A 146 -28.99 7.63 16.43
CA TYR A 146 -29.34 7.78 17.88
C TYR A 146 -29.23 9.23 18.37
N LYS A 147 -29.14 10.20 17.50
CA LYS A 147 -29.24 11.64 17.80
C LYS A 147 -30.51 12.21 17.23
#